data_1db64a72250829600c08e308e9effb03
#
_entry.id   1db64a72250829600c08e308e9effb03
#
_cell.length_a   1.000
_cell.length_b   1.000
_cell.length_c   1.000
_cell.angle_alpha   90.00
_cell.angle_beta   90.00
_cell.angle_gamma   90.00
#
_symmetry.space_group_name_H-M   'P 1'
#
loop_
_entity.id
_entity.type
_entity.pdbx_description
1 polymer ?
#
loop_
_entity_poly.entity_id
_entity_poly.type
_entity_poly.pdbx_seq_one_letter_code
_entity_poly.pdbx_strand_id
1 'polypeptide(L)'
;MRTLTTAGYMLGAVAASALLPLQLSAQEAPADETAEMATPSEDMQAVLNKLTELGAKPIGTLSVEETRAQPTPADAVMAVMEERGIAPDPALEAITTADVTVPGAAGDVNARVYTPEGEGPFPVIVYWHGGGWVIADIDTYDASARQLSAGAKALVVSLHYRQAPENMFPAAHEDAVASYEWIIENAGQWNGDVSRLAVAGESAGGNLAANVAIAARDNGWTEPDHQLLVYPVAGDDMTTESYNENAEAQPLSKAAMEWFVEQVFTDPSEAADPRLDLVERDDLQGLPPATIINAQIDPLRTEGETYASNLEEAGVTVSQQTFDGVTHEFFGMGAVVPTAKEAMDLATSQLSEAFEAAATE
;
A
#
# COMPACT_ATOMS: atom_id res chain seq x y z
N MET A 1 85.53 -6.53 39.18
CA MET A 1 86.11 -5.21 39.27
C MET A 1 84.94 -4.25 39.30
N ARG A 2 84.63 -3.75 40.50
CA ARG A 2 84.88 -2.43 41.02
C ARG A 2 84.48 -1.33 40.05
N THR A 3 83.51 -0.41 40.28
CA THR A 3 83.50 0.49 41.46
C THR A 3 82.16 1.17 41.61
N LEU A 4 81.73 1.38 42.83
CA LEU A 4 80.75 2.31 43.35
C LEU A 4 81.02 3.80 42.93
N THR A 5 79.94 4.61 42.91
CA THR A 5 79.84 5.93 43.63
C THR A 5 78.49 6.58 43.29
N THR A 6 77.76 6.83 44.21
CA THR A 6 77.39 7.83 45.22
C THR A 6 76.13 8.66 44.87
N ALA A 7 75.31 8.76 45.90
CA ALA A 7 74.05 9.45 46.06
C ALA A 7 74.04 10.96 45.78
N GLY A 8 72.87 11.45 45.41
CA GLY A 8 72.50 12.85 45.46
C GLY A 8 71.01 13.00 45.75
N TYR A 9 70.71 13.37 47.01
CA TYR A 9 69.36 13.75 47.43
C TYR A 9 69.08 15.18 46.91
N MET A 10 67.92 15.34 46.23
CA MET A 10 67.23 16.63 46.11
C MET A 10 65.76 16.51 46.45
N LEU A 11 65.36 17.28 47.46
CA LEU A 11 63.99 17.56 47.83
C LEU A 11 63.32 18.29 46.69
N GLY A 12 62.18 17.77 46.22
CA GLY A 12 61.26 18.43 45.27
C GLY A 12 59.86 18.50 45.86
N ALA A 13 59.35 19.71 45.94
CA ALA A 13 58.08 20.10 46.56
C ALA A 13 56.86 19.36 46.05
N VAL A 14 55.98 18.93 46.95
CA VAL A 14 54.67 18.39 46.68
C VAL A 14 53.71 19.54 46.34
N ALA A 15 53.31 19.64 45.07
CA ALA A 15 52.23 20.51 44.66
C ALA A 15 50.87 19.70 44.79
N ALA A 16 50.09 20.15 45.75
CA ALA A 16 48.75 19.64 45.93
C ALA A 16 47.81 20.12 44.75
N SER A 17 47.52 19.27 43.79
CA SER A 17 46.50 19.55 42.77
C SER A 17 45.14 19.32 43.37
N ALA A 18 44.37 20.37 43.56
CA ALA A 18 42.94 20.31 43.91
C ALA A 18 42.14 19.76 42.72
N LEU A 19 41.60 18.55 42.87
CA LEU A 19 40.59 18.00 41.98
C LEU A 19 39.25 18.70 42.23
N LEU A 20 38.86 19.59 41.33
CA LEU A 20 37.48 20.08 41.22
C LEU A 20 36.64 18.94 40.64
N PRO A 21 35.46 18.62 41.24
CA PRO A 21 34.53 17.69 40.63
C PRO A 21 33.96 18.33 39.36
N LEU A 22 34.13 17.68 38.20
CA LEU A 22 33.34 17.95 37.02
C LEU A 22 31.87 17.57 37.34
N GLN A 23 31.01 18.57 37.48
CA GLN A 23 29.60 18.35 37.40
C GLN A 23 29.28 18.06 35.92
N LEU A 24 29.06 16.78 35.58
CA LEU A 24 28.35 16.39 34.39
C LEU A 24 26.91 16.87 34.58
N SER A 25 26.56 18.00 33.96
CA SER A 25 25.15 18.32 33.71
C SER A 25 24.66 17.24 32.75
N ALA A 26 23.81 16.34 33.23
CA ALA A 26 22.97 15.54 32.37
C ALA A 26 22.13 16.54 31.55
N GLN A 27 22.47 16.68 30.28
CA GLN A 27 21.62 17.36 29.33
C GLN A 27 20.43 16.39 29.12
N GLU A 28 19.27 16.74 29.68
CA GLU A 28 18.03 16.05 29.35
C GLU A 28 17.95 16.06 27.83
N ALA A 29 17.82 14.87 27.25
CA ALA A 29 17.43 14.72 25.85
C ALA A 29 16.16 15.55 25.63
N PRO A 30 16.01 16.27 24.51
CA PRO A 30 14.76 16.95 24.22
C PRO A 30 13.64 15.92 24.33
N ALA A 31 12.57 16.31 25.05
CA ALA A 31 11.35 15.54 25.08
C ALA A 31 10.96 15.25 23.63
N ASP A 32 10.66 13.99 23.36
CA ASP A 32 10.10 13.51 22.10
C ASP A 32 8.98 14.49 21.70
N GLU A 33 9.26 15.35 20.70
CA GLU A 33 8.20 16.10 20.04
C GLU A 33 7.35 15.02 19.37
N THR A 34 6.23 14.65 19.99
CA THR A 34 5.22 13.82 19.34
C THR A 34 4.89 14.51 18.03
N ALA A 35 5.32 13.92 16.93
CA ALA A 35 5.09 14.45 15.61
C ALA A 35 3.56 14.60 15.46
N GLU A 36 3.14 15.82 15.14
CA GLU A 36 1.71 16.14 15.05
C GLU A 36 1.19 15.66 13.69
N MET A 37 0.07 14.95 13.69
CA MET A 37 -0.59 14.49 12.47
C MET A 37 -0.86 15.66 11.51
N ALA A 38 -0.51 15.52 10.25
CA ALA A 38 -0.78 16.52 9.22
C ALA A 38 -2.29 16.77 9.07
N THR A 39 -2.64 17.95 8.57
CA THR A 39 -4.04 18.31 8.34
C THR A 39 -4.47 17.90 6.93
N PRO A 40 -5.59 17.19 6.76
CA PRO A 40 -6.13 16.88 5.44
C PRO A 40 -6.40 18.16 4.63
N SER A 41 -6.24 18.08 3.31
CA SER A 41 -6.67 19.14 2.41
C SER A 41 -8.17 19.40 2.54
N GLU A 42 -8.65 20.58 2.16
CA GLU A 42 -10.06 20.96 2.26
C GLU A 42 -10.98 19.94 1.55
N ASP A 43 -10.58 19.47 0.38
CA ASP A 43 -11.36 18.49 -0.37
C ASP A 43 -11.34 17.10 0.28
N MET A 44 -10.18 16.66 0.78
CA MET A 44 -10.09 15.40 1.53
C MET A 44 -10.93 15.47 2.82
N GLN A 45 -10.84 16.58 3.55
CA GLN A 45 -11.64 16.80 4.76
C GLN A 45 -13.15 16.79 4.47
N ALA A 46 -13.57 17.29 3.30
CA ALA A 46 -14.98 17.24 2.89
C ALA A 46 -15.48 15.80 2.73
N VAL A 47 -14.66 14.91 2.15
CA VAL A 47 -14.98 13.47 2.03
C VAL A 47 -15.05 12.80 3.41
N LEU A 48 -14.09 13.06 4.30
CA LEU A 48 -14.08 12.50 5.66
C LEU A 48 -15.30 12.96 6.48
N ASN A 49 -15.67 14.24 6.36
CA ASN A 49 -16.87 14.78 7.00
C ASN A 49 -18.13 14.08 6.46
N LYS A 50 -18.21 13.91 5.14
CA LYS A 50 -19.33 13.25 4.50
C LYS A 50 -19.47 11.79 4.94
N LEU A 51 -18.36 11.06 5.01
CA LEU A 51 -18.35 9.69 5.52
C LEU A 51 -18.94 9.62 6.95
N THR A 52 -18.55 10.57 7.80
CA THR A 52 -19.10 10.69 9.16
C THR A 52 -20.59 11.03 9.16
N GLU A 53 -21.03 11.97 8.29
CA GLU A 53 -22.45 12.37 8.16
C GLU A 53 -23.33 11.22 7.67
N LEU A 54 -22.82 10.36 6.79
CA LEU A 54 -23.49 9.14 6.34
C LEU A 54 -23.63 8.08 7.46
N GLY A 55 -22.92 8.27 8.58
CA GLY A 55 -23.04 7.45 9.78
C GLY A 55 -21.97 6.38 9.92
N ALA A 56 -20.94 6.39 9.08
CA ALA A 56 -19.80 5.49 9.24
C ALA A 56 -19.16 5.63 10.63
N LYS A 57 -18.74 4.53 11.20
CA LYS A 57 -18.07 4.44 12.50
C LYS A 57 -16.62 4.01 12.30
N PRO A 58 -15.72 4.37 13.21
CA PRO A 58 -14.34 3.90 13.15
C PRO A 58 -14.26 2.37 13.08
N ILE A 59 -13.41 1.87 12.22
CA ILE A 59 -13.11 0.44 12.10
C ILE A 59 -12.64 -0.07 13.46
N GLY A 60 -13.09 -1.28 13.85
CA GLY A 60 -12.80 -1.87 15.16
C GLY A 60 -13.82 -1.55 16.25
N THR A 61 -14.80 -0.67 15.99
CA THR A 61 -15.87 -0.36 16.95
C THR A 61 -17.15 -1.17 16.74
N LEU A 62 -17.25 -1.89 15.63
CA LEU A 62 -18.39 -2.70 15.21
C LEU A 62 -17.96 -4.16 14.98
N SER A 63 -18.93 -5.06 14.88
CA SER A 63 -18.68 -6.41 14.38
C SER A 63 -18.24 -6.38 12.91
N VAL A 64 -17.63 -7.47 12.42
CA VAL A 64 -17.21 -7.59 11.01
C VAL A 64 -18.40 -7.39 10.06
N GLU A 65 -19.55 -8.03 10.35
CA GLU A 65 -20.78 -7.90 9.55
C GLU A 65 -21.27 -6.45 9.50
N GLU A 66 -21.31 -5.74 10.64
CA GLU A 66 -21.70 -4.33 10.70
C GLU A 66 -20.69 -3.43 10.00
N THR A 67 -19.39 -3.71 10.12
CA THR A 67 -18.34 -2.95 9.45
C THR A 67 -18.44 -3.08 7.92
N ARG A 68 -18.73 -4.29 7.41
CA ARG A 68 -18.96 -4.53 5.98
C ARG A 68 -20.22 -3.85 5.43
N ALA A 69 -21.21 -3.60 6.30
CA ALA A 69 -22.51 -3.03 5.90
C ALA A 69 -22.58 -1.50 6.04
N GLN A 70 -21.57 -0.84 6.59
CA GLN A 70 -21.58 0.60 6.80
C GLN A 70 -21.21 1.39 5.53
N PRO A 71 -21.51 2.70 5.47
CA PRO A 71 -21.11 3.57 4.38
C PRO A 71 -19.59 3.52 4.14
N THR A 72 -19.21 3.53 2.87
CA THR A 72 -17.82 3.44 2.40
C THR A 72 -17.26 4.82 2.01
N PRO A 73 -15.94 4.97 1.87
CA PRO A 73 -15.35 6.17 1.27
C PRO A 73 -15.91 6.48 -0.13
N ALA A 74 -16.23 5.45 -0.93
CA ALA A 74 -16.85 5.63 -2.24
C ALA A 74 -18.25 6.27 -2.15
N ASP A 75 -19.07 5.86 -1.16
CA ASP A 75 -20.38 6.49 -0.91
C ASP A 75 -20.23 7.97 -0.52
N ALA A 76 -19.21 8.29 0.26
CA ALA A 76 -18.91 9.67 0.65
C ALA A 76 -18.50 10.52 -0.56
N VAL A 77 -17.67 9.99 -1.47
CA VAL A 77 -17.30 10.66 -2.73
C VAL A 77 -18.54 10.93 -3.58
N MET A 78 -19.41 9.92 -3.77
CA MET A 78 -20.64 10.09 -4.54
C MET A 78 -21.55 11.16 -3.94
N ALA A 79 -21.71 11.18 -2.62
CA ALA A 79 -22.51 12.20 -1.92
C ALA A 79 -21.92 13.62 -2.07
N VAL A 80 -20.58 13.76 -1.99
CA VAL A 80 -19.91 15.05 -2.23
C VAL A 80 -20.08 15.49 -3.69
N MET A 81 -19.99 14.58 -4.65
CA MET A 81 -20.26 14.88 -6.09
C MET A 81 -21.69 15.41 -6.28
N GLU A 82 -22.68 14.75 -5.68
CA GLU A 82 -24.08 15.17 -5.75
C GLU A 82 -24.28 16.58 -5.15
N GLU A 83 -23.72 16.86 -3.97
CA GLU A 83 -23.80 18.17 -3.31
C GLU A 83 -23.13 19.28 -4.11
N ARG A 84 -22.01 18.98 -4.76
CA ARG A 84 -21.26 19.95 -5.58
C ARG A 84 -21.78 20.04 -7.02
N GLY A 85 -22.73 19.21 -7.41
CA GLY A 85 -23.24 19.14 -8.78
C GLY A 85 -22.20 18.67 -9.80
N ILE A 86 -21.27 17.83 -9.39
CA ILE A 86 -20.24 17.24 -10.24
C ILE A 86 -20.84 16.07 -11.00
N ALA A 87 -20.86 16.16 -12.34
CA ALA A 87 -21.31 15.06 -13.18
C ALA A 87 -20.26 13.96 -13.27
N PRO A 88 -20.65 12.68 -13.45
CA PRO A 88 -19.71 11.62 -13.78
C PRO A 88 -18.88 11.94 -15.02
N ASP A 89 -17.64 11.47 -15.03
CA ASP A 89 -16.75 11.61 -16.18
C ASP A 89 -17.22 10.69 -17.33
N PRO A 90 -17.56 11.24 -18.51
CA PRO A 90 -18.00 10.43 -19.66
C PRO A 90 -16.98 9.36 -20.08
N ALA A 91 -15.67 9.60 -19.86
CA ALA A 91 -14.62 8.62 -20.16
C ALA A 91 -14.70 7.39 -19.24
N LEU A 92 -15.11 7.58 -17.99
CA LEU A 92 -15.32 6.46 -17.05
C LEU A 92 -16.67 5.75 -17.31
N GLU A 93 -17.69 6.47 -17.74
CA GLU A 93 -18.97 5.87 -18.16
C GLU A 93 -18.84 5.02 -19.43
N ALA A 94 -17.88 5.32 -20.30
CA ALA A 94 -17.61 4.58 -21.53
C ALA A 94 -16.92 3.22 -21.26
N ILE A 95 -16.35 3.00 -20.08
CA ILE A 95 -15.76 1.72 -19.69
C ILE A 95 -16.88 0.67 -19.56
N THR A 96 -16.82 -0.38 -20.35
CA THR A 96 -17.76 -1.50 -20.23
C THR A 96 -17.30 -2.49 -19.17
N THR A 97 -18.24 -3.07 -18.42
CA THR A 97 -17.93 -4.03 -17.36
C THR A 97 -18.64 -5.36 -17.58
N ALA A 98 -17.98 -6.44 -17.15
CA ALA A 98 -18.56 -7.77 -17.10
C ALA A 98 -18.18 -8.47 -15.80
N ASP A 99 -19.18 -8.89 -15.02
CA ASP A 99 -18.94 -9.72 -13.84
C ASP A 99 -18.70 -11.16 -14.29
N VAL A 100 -17.64 -11.75 -13.80
CA VAL A 100 -17.19 -13.11 -14.13
C VAL A 100 -16.75 -13.84 -12.88
N THR A 101 -16.47 -15.13 -13.00
CA THR A 101 -15.75 -15.88 -11.97
C THR A 101 -14.46 -16.41 -12.55
N VAL A 102 -13.41 -16.44 -11.73
CA VAL A 102 -12.11 -17.01 -12.07
C VAL A 102 -11.71 -18.01 -10.98
N PRO A 103 -10.92 -19.05 -11.31
CA PRO A 103 -10.44 -19.97 -10.30
C PRO A 103 -9.59 -19.28 -9.25
N GLY A 104 -9.90 -19.51 -7.97
CA GLY A 104 -9.04 -19.25 -6.82
C GLY A 104 -8.48 -20.56 -6.27
N ALA A 105 -7.73 -20.50 -5.17
CA ALA A 105 -7.07 -21.68 -4.59
C ALA A 105 -8.04 -22.72 -4.03
N ALA A 106 -9.23 -22.32 -3.56
CA ALA A 106 -10.21 -23.22 -2.95
C ALA A 106 -11.60 -23.18 -3.61
N GLY A 107 -11.67 -22.71 -4.84
CA GLY A 107 -12.90 -22.56 -5.62
C GLY A 107 -12.90 -21.26 -6.40
N ASP A 108 -13.97 -21.00 -7.13
CA ASP A 108 -14.07 -19.79 -7.93
C ASP A 108 -14.20 -18.54 -7.04
N VAL A 109 -13.54 -17.47 -7.46
CA VAL A 109 -13.66 -16.12 -6.88
C VAL A 109 -14.36 -15.19 -7.87
N ASN A 110 -15.08 -14.20 -7.37
CA ASN A 110 -15.69 -13.17 -8.21
C ASN A 110 -14.64 -12.24 -8.78
N ALA A 111 -14.85 -11.81 -10.01
CA ALA A 111 -14.05 -10.81 -10.67
C ALA A 111 -14.92 -9.90 -11.53
N ARG A 112 -14.46 -8.69 -11.77
CA ARG A 112 -15.06 -7.78 -12.75
C ARG A 112 -14.01 -7.36 -13.78
N VAL A 113 -14.34 -7.56 -15.04
CA VAL A 113 -13.51 -7.15 -16.17
C VAL A 113 -13.97 -5.78 -16.64
N TYR A 114 -13.06 -4.82 -16.65
CA TYR A 114 -13.26 -3.46 -17.15
C TYR A 114 -12.55 -3.35 -18.49
N THR A 115 -13.31 -3.03 -19.53
CA THR A 115 -12.80 -2.95 -20.90
C THR A 115 -12.87 -1.50 -21.39
N PRO A 116 -11.75 -0.86 -21.74
CA PRO A 116 -11.75 0.49 -22.29
C PRO A 116 -12.31 0.54 -23.71
N GLU A 117 -12.63 1.74 -24.18
CA GLU A 117 -12.99 1.95 -25.60
C GLU A 117 -11.81 1.62 -26.51
N GLY A 118 -12.10 1.00 -27.66
CA GLY A 118 -11.10 0.63 -28.66
C GLY A 118 -11.27 -0.77 -29.22
N GLU A 119 -10.38 -1.20 -30.07
CA GLU A 119 -10.46 -2.51 -30.73
C GLU A 119 -9.57 -3.57 -30.06
N GLY A 120 -8.62 -3.18 -29.20
CA GLY A 120 -7.67 -4.11 -28.56
C GLY A 120 -6.77 -4.87 -29.58
N PRO A 121 -6.06 -5.94 -29.21
CA PRO A 121 -6.02 -6.46 -27.85
C PRO A 121 -5.40 -5.46 -26.87
N PHE A 122 -5.97 -5.40 -25.66
CA PHE A 122 -5.59 -4.43 -24.65
C PHE A 122 -4.49 -4.97 -23.73
N PRO A 123 -3.54 -4.13 -23.25
CA PRO A 123 -2.72 -4.49 -22.10
C PRO A 123 -3.61 -4.94 -20.93
N VAL A 124 -3.07 -5.75 -20.02
CA VAL A 124 -3.85 -6.31 -18.91
C VAL A 124 -3.32 -5.80 -17.59
N ILE A 125 -4.21 -5.33 -16.73
CA ILE A 125 -3.93 -5.03 -15.32
C ILE A 125 -4.72 -6.01 -14.47
N VAL A 126 -4.04 -6.82 -13.67
CA VAL A 126 -4.65 -7.67 -12.65
C VAL A 126 -4.67 -6.88 -11.36
N TYR A 127 -5.86 -6.61 -10.81
CA TYR A 127 -6.03 -5.66 -9.72
C TYR A 127 -6.73 -6.30 -8.51
N TRP A 128 -6.23 -6.03 -7.32
CA TRP A 128 -6.82 -6.44 -6.04
C TRP A 128 -7.19 -5.24 -5.19
N HIS A 129 -8.42 -5.26 -4.69
CA HIS A 129 -8.94 -4.20 -3.81
C HIS A 129 -8.35 -4.27 -2.39
N GLY A 130 -8.47 -3.17 -1.64
CA GLY A 130 -8.06 -3.05 -0.24
C GLY A 130 -9.07 -3.62 0.75
N GLY A 131 -9.06 -3.08 1.98
CA GLY A 131 -9.98 -3.48 3.05
C GLY A 131 -9.41 -4.51 4.01
N GLY A 132 -8.09 -4.56 4.19
CA GLY A 132 -7.41 -5.37 5.23
C GLY A 132 -7.71 -6.86 5.15
N TRP A 133 -8.02 -7.39 3.98
CA TRP A 133 -8.47 -8.78 3.75
C TRP A 133 -9.75 -9.18 4.51
N VAL A 134 -10.48 -8.21 5.07
CA VAL A 134 -11.67 -8.43 5.92
C VAL A 134 -12.91 -7.76 5.37
N ILE A 135 -12.79 -6.54 4.88
CA ILE A 135 -13.90 -5.70 4.42
C ILE A 135 -13.74 -5.30 2.96
N ALA A 136 -14.70 -4.54 2.45
CA ALA A 136 -14.77 -4.05 1.07
C ALA A 136 -14.92 -5.16 0.03
N ASP A 137 -15.06 -4.73 -1.22
CA ASP A 137 -15.31 -5.60 -2.38
C ASP A 137 -14.96 -4.85 -3.68
N ILE A 138 -15.29 -5.47 -4.82
CA ILE A 138 -15.10 -4.90 -6.16
C ILE A 138 -15.89 -3.59 -6.34
N ASP A 139 -17.09 -3.50 -5.77
CA ASP A 139 -17.95 -2.31 -5.91
C ASP A 139 -17.36 -1.12 -5.16
N THR A 140 -16.78 -1.35 -4.00
CA THR A 140 -16.08 -0.31 -3.20
C THR A 140 -14.94 0.35 -3.97
N TYR A 141 -14.22 -0.42 -4.80
CA TYR A 141 -13.05 0.05 -5.58
C TYR A 141 -13.34 0.18 -7.09
N ASP A 142 -14.62 0.22 -7.49
CA ASP A 142 -15.02 0.36 -8.91
C ASP A 142 -14.43 1.63 -9.55
N ALA A 143 -14.36 2.74 -8.81
CA ALA A 143 -13.80 3.99 -9.30
C ALA A 143 -12.31 3.89 -9.65
N SER A 144 -11.50 3.24 -8.81
CA SER A 144 -10.07 3.01 -9.08
C SER A 144 -9.87 2.15 -10.33
N ALA A 145 -10.58 1.02 -10.42
CA ALA A 145 -10.48 0.12 -11.56
C ALA A 145 -10.90 0.78 -12.88
N ARG A 146 -11.96 1.59 -12.88
CA ARG A 146 -12.40 2.36 -14.05
C ARG A 146 -11.37 3.41 -14.46
N GLN A 147 -10.84 4.17 -13.50
CA GLN A 147 -9.85 5.21 -13.78
C GLN A 147 -8.54 4.59 -14.31
N LEU A 148 -8.08 3.46 -13.76
CA LEU A 148 -6.94 2.71 -14.29
C LEU A 148 -7.19 2.23 -15.71
N SER A 149 -8.38 1.64 -15.98
CA SER A 149 -8.74 1.18 -17.32
C SER A 149 -8.78 2.31 -18.35
N ALA A 150 -9.41 3.44 -18.00
CA ALA A 150 -9.52 4.60 -18.88
C ALA A 150 -8.16 5.27 -19.14
N GLY A 151 -7.37 5.49 -18.07
CA GLY A 151 -6.12 6.23 -18.12
C GLY A 151 -5.00 5.45 -18.81
N ALA A 152 -4.83 4.17 -18.48
CA ALA A 152 -3.82 3.32 -19.10
C ALA A 152 -4.29 2.66 -20.41
N LYS A 153 -5.57 2.83 -20.80
CA LYS A 153 -6.20 2.14 -21.94
C LYS A 153 -5.98 0.63 -21.89
N ALA A 154 -6.13 0.07 -20.70
CA ALA A 154 -5.89 -1.34 -20.41
C ALA A 154 -7.18 -2.05 -19.96
N LEU A 155 -7.27 -3.33 -20.25
CA LEU A 155 -8.26 -4.21 -19.65
C LEU A 155 -7.86 -4.41 -18.17
N VAL A 156 -8.76 -4.07 -17.23
CA VAL A 156 -8.54 -4.31 -15.80
C VAL A 156 -9.37 -5.52 -15.38
N VAL A 157 -8.74 -6.49 -14.74
CA VAL A 157 -9.41 -7.62 -14.09
C VAL A 157 -9.34 -7.38 -12.59
N SER A 158 -10.41 -6.82 -12.02
CA SER A 158 -10.53 -6.59 -10.59
C SER A 158 -11.04 -7.85 -9.90
N LEU A 159 -10.28 -8.34 -8.94
CA LEU A 159 -10.48 -9.60 -8.26
C LEU A 159 -11.00 -9.41 -6.84
N HIS A 160 -12.00 -10.18 -6.49
CA HIS A 160 -12.30 -10.47 -5.09
C HIS A 160 -11.47 -11.67 -4.64
N TYR A 161 -11.38 -11.87 -3.34
CA TYR A 161 -10.65 -12.96 -2.72
C TYR A 161 -11.37 -13.40 -1.45
N ARG A 162 -11.05 -14.58 -0.94
CA ARG A 162 -11.60 -15.05 0.35
C ARG A 162 -11.14 -14.14 1.48
N GLN A 163 -12.09 -13.67 2.27
CA GLN A 163 -11.87 -12.73 3.37
C GLN A 163 -11.91 -13.41 4.73
N ALA A 164 -11.17 -12.84 5.65
CA ALA A 164 -11.22 -13.15 7.08
C ALA A 164 -12.44 -12.46 7.74
N PRO A 165 -12.92 -12.95 8.88
CA PRO A 165 -12.41 -14.11 9.62
C PRO A 165 -12.90 -15.47 9.10
N GLU A 166 -13.77 -15.50 8.10
CA GLU A 166 -14.31 -16.74 7.54
C GLU A 166 -13.20 -17.58 6.88
N ASN A 167 -12.21 -16.91 6.29
CA ASN A 167 -11.04 -17.50 5.66
C ASN A 167 -9.80 -16.73 6.08
N MET A 168 -9.17 -17.17 7.17
CA MET A 168 -8.01 -16.49 7.74
C MET A 168 -6.78 -16.61 6.83
N PHE A 169 -5.75 -15.85 7.15
CA PHE A 169 -4.45 -15.96 6.46
C PHE A 169 -4.00 -17.42 6.36
N PRO A 170 -3.49 -17.89 5.20
CA PRO A 170 -3.13 -17.11 4.01
C PRO A 170 -4.15 -17.15 2.85
N ALA A 171 -5.44 -17.39 3.11
CA ALA A 171 -6.44 -17.69 2.09
C ALA A 171 -6.53 -16.65 0.95
N ALA A 172 -6.47 -15.35 1.27
CA ALA A 172 -6.50 -14.28 0.27
C ALA A 172 -5.27 -14.32 -0.65
N HIS A 173 -4.08 -14.56 -0.09
CA HIS A 173 -2.83 -14.69 -0.84
C HIS A 173 -2.84 -15.89 -1.78
N GLU A 174 -3.36 -17.03 -1.30
CA GLU A 174 -3.50 -18.23 -2.13
C GLU A 174 -4.46 -17.98 -3.31
N ASP A 175 -5.58 -17.29 -3.08
CA ASP A 175 -6.51 -16.94 -4.14
C ASP A 175 -5.91 -15.97 -5.15
N ALA A 176 -5.17 -14.95 -4.68
CA ALA A 176 -4.52 -13.98 -5.56
C ALA A 176 -3.52 -14.66 -6.51
N VAL A 177 -2.68 -15.55 -5.98
CA VAL A 177 -1.70 -16.31 -6.77
C VAL A 177 -2.38 -17.26 -7.76
N ALA A 178 -3.39 -18.02 -7.33
CA ALA A 178 -4.11 -18.95 -8.20
C ALA A 178 -4.90 -18.22 -9.32
N SER A 179 -5.53 -17.10 -9.00
CA SER A 179 -6.26 -16.30 -9.97
C SER A 179 -5.34 -15.69 -11.02
N TYR A 180 -4.16 -15.19 -10.60
CA TYR A 180 -3.16 -14.66 -11.53
C TYR A 180 -2.66 -15.74 -12.50
N GLU A 181 -2.28 -16.93 -11.99
CA GLU A 181 -1.83 -18.06 -12.82
C GLU A 181 -2.88 -18.39 -13.90
N TRP A 182 -4.16 -18.37 -13.55
CA TRP A 182 -5.23 -18.62 -14.51
C TRP A 182 -5.39 -17.45 -15.51
N ILE A 183 -5.30 -16.20 -15.06
CA ILE A 183 -5.50 -15.01 -15.91
C ILE A 183 -4.45 -14.92 -17.00
N ILE A 184 -3.19 -15.18 -16.71
CA ILE A 184 -2.10 -15.11 -17.71
C ILE A 184 -2.32 -16.11 -18.89
N GLU A 185 -3.06 -17.19 -18.67
CA GLU A 185 -3.41 -18.15 -19.70
C GLU A 185 -4.73 -17.81 -20.41
N ASN A 186 -5.62 -17.04 -19.77
CA ASN A 186 -7.02 -16.93 -20.20
C ASN A 186 -7.49 -15.51 -20.54
N ALA A 187 -6.73 -14.44 -20.27
CA ALA A 187 -7.15 -13.06 -20.52
C ALA A 187 -7.50 -12.76 -21.98
N GLY A 188 -6.97 -13.54 -22.92
CA GLY A 188 -7.31 -13.45 -24.34
C GLY A 188 -8.79 -13.64 -24.65
N GLN A 189 -9.57 -14.32 -23.78
CA GLN A 189 -11.03 -14.43 -23.93
C GLN A 189 -11.76 -13.10 -23.78
N TRP A 190 -11.15 -12.12 -23.12
CA TRP A 190 -11.62 -10.75 -22.96
C TRP A 190 -10.89 -9.75 -23.86
N ASN A 191 -10.18 -10.24 -24.88
CA ASN A 191 -9.33 -9.42 -25.76
C ASN A 191 -8.15 -8.76 -25.05
N GLY A 192 -7.63 -9.40 -23.96
CA GLY A 192 -6.44 -9.01 -23.25
C GLY A 192 -5.17 -9.57 -23.90
N ASP A 193 -4.08 -8.82 -23.81
CA ASP A 193 -2.75 -9.15 -24.29
C ASP A 193 -1.78 -9.23 -23.11
N VAL A 194 -1.50 -10.43 -22.65
CA VAL A 194 -0.61 -10.70 -21.50
C VAL A 194 0.88 -10.53 -21.81
N SER A 195 1.26 -10.18 -23.04
CA SER A 195 2.61 -9.72 -23.34
C SER A 195 2.83 -8.26 -22.90
N ARG A 196 1.78 -7.59 -22.41
CA ARG A 196 1.77 -6.28 -21.79
C ARG A 196 0.92 -6.37 -20.52
N LEU A 197 1.56 -6.72 -19.41
CA LEU A 197 0.89 -7.16 -18.20
C LEU A 197 1.36 -6.36 -16.99
N ALA A 198 0.45 -5.93 -16.14
CA ALA A 198 0.78 -5.34 -14.85
C ALA A 198 -0.05 -5.97 -13.72
N VAL A 199 0.48 -5.92 -12.51
CA VAL A 199 -0.25 -6.17 -11.28
C VAL A 199 -0.46 -4.86 -10.55
N ALA A 200 -1.62 -4.69 -9.93
CA ALA A 200 -1.96 -3.48 -9.20
C ALA A 200 -2.81 -3.80 -7.97
N GLY A 201 -2.71 -2.97 -6.94
CA GLY A 201 -3.58 -3.10 -5.78
C GLY A 201 -3.43 -1.98 -4.78
N GLU A 202 -4.44 -1.84 -3.94
CA GLU A 202 -4.53 -0.81 -2.90
C GLU A 202 -4.50 -1.46 -1.52
N SER A 203 -3.69 -0.93 -0.58
CA SER A 203 -3.65 -1.40 0.81
C SER A 203 -3.32 -2.89 0.90
N ALA A 204 -4.20 -3.69 1.49
CA ALA A 204 -4.12 -5.16 1.47
C ALA A 204 -3.99 -5.74 0.05
N GLY A 205 -4.66 -5.13 -0.94
CA GLY A 205 -4.54 -5.50 -2.34
C GLY A 205 -3.17 -5.16 -2.93
N GLY A 206 -2.52 -4.09 -2.47
CA GLY A 206 -1.14 -3.76 -2.81
C GLY A 206 -0.16 -4.82 -2.32
N ASN A 207 -0.38 -5.33 -1.11
CA ASN A 207 0.38 -6.48 -0.59
C ASN A 207 0.16 -7.73 -1.46
N LEU A 208 -1.08 -8.03 -1.85
CA LEU A 208 -1.38 -9.17 -2.74
C LEU A 208 -0.69 -9.01 -4.10
N ALA A 209 -0.70 -7.81 -4.70
CA ALA A 209 -0.05 -7.53 -5.97
C ALA A 209 1.47 -7.76 -5.91
N ALA A 210 2.13 -7.29 -4.85
CA ALA A 210 3.56 -7.53 -4.62
C ALA A 210 3.87 -9.02 -4.47
N ASN A 211 3.07 -9.77 -3.69
CA ASN A 211 3.23 -11.21 -3.54
C ASN A 211 3.02 -11.98 -4.84
N VAL A 212 2.10 -11.54 -5.68
CA VAL A 212 1.88 -12.14 -7.00
C VAL A 212 3.06 -11.89 -7.93
N ALA A 213 3.65 -10.69 -7.93
CA ALA A 213 4.87 -10.41 -8.69
C ALA A 213 6.03 -11.33 -8.24
N ILE A 214 6.21 -11.53 -6.92
CA ILE A 214 7.18 -12.45 -6.36
C ILE A 214 6.89 -13.90 -6.80
N ALA A 215 5.64 -14.34 -6.71
CA ALA A 215 5.24 -15.69 -7.10
C ALA A 215 5.43 -15.94 -8.60
N ALA A 216 5.17 -14.96 -9.47
CA ALA A 216 5.37 -15.08 -10.90
C ALA A 216 6.86 -15.31 -11.25
N ARG A 217 7.76 -14.52 -10.67
CA ARG A 217 9.21 -14.69 -10.79
C ARG A 217 9.65 -16.07 -10.30
N ASP A 218 9.25 -16.44 -9.09
CA ASP A 218 9.73 -17.66 -8.44
C ASP A 218 9.25 -18.94 -9.12
N ASN A 219 8.07 -18.90 -9.74
CA ASN A 219 7.52 -20.03 -10.50
C ASN A 219 7.89 -19.99 -11.99
N GLY A 220 8.56 -18.93 -12.48
CA GLY A 220 8.89 -18.77 -13.90
C GLY A 220 7.65 -18.65 -14.79
N TRP A 221 6.61 -18.02 -14.29
CA TRP A 221 5.40 -17.70 -15.07
C TRP A 221 5.62 -16.47 -15.95
N THR A 222 4.61 -16.07 -16.71
CA THR A 222 4.62 -14.75 -17.34
C THR A 222 4.68 -13.71 -16.21
N GLU A 223 5.81 -12.99 -16.16
CA GLU A 223 6.00 -11.94 -15.15
C GLU A 223 5.28 -10.66 -15.58
N PRO A 224 4.76 -9.84 -14.65
CA PRO A 224 4.25 -8.53 -15.00
C PRO A 224 5.40 -7.59 -15.42
N ASP A 225 5.12 -6.70 -16.37
CA ASP A 225 6.03 -5.64 -16.80
C ASP A 225 6.12 -4.51 -15.77
N HIS A 226 5.11 -4.42 -14.88
CA HIS A 226 5.02 -3.38 -13.85
C HIS A 226 4.19 -3.83 -12.65
N GLN A 227 4.53 -3.32 -11.46
CA GLN A 227 3.70 -3.43 -10.25
C GLN A 227 3.32 -2.04 -9.74
N LEU A 228 2.01 -1.79 -9.60
CA LEU A 228 1.44 -0.57 -9.02
C LEU A 228 0.94 -0.87 -7.60
N LEU A 229 1.61 -0.34 -6.61
CA LEU A 229 1.33 -0.58 -5.19
C LEU A 229 0.88 0.72 -4.53
N VAL A 230 -0.39 0.82 -4.22
CA VAL A 230 -0.98 2.04 -3.67
C VAL A 230 -1.15 1.86 -2.16
N TYR A 231 -0.47 2.68 -1.38
CA TYR A 231 -0.38 2.61 0.09
C TYR A 231 -0.38 1.16 0.62
N PRO A 232 0.54 0.31 0.11
CA PRO A 232 0.47 -1.12 0.39
C PRO A 232 0.71 -1.42 1.87
N VAL A 233 0.05 -2.48 2.37
CA VAL A 233 0.52 -3.15 3.60
C VAL A 233 1.84 -3.84 3.25
N ALA A 234 2.93 -3.47 3.93
CA ALA A 234 4.26 -3.98 3.60
C ALA A 234 5.12 -4.35 4.83
N GLY A 235 4.63 -4.12 6.05
CA GLY A 235 5.35 -4.42 7.29
C GLY A 235 4.43 -4.85 8.42
N ASP A 236 5.03 -5.38 9.49
CA ASP A 236 4.34 -5.79 10.73
C ASP A 236 4.61 -4.87 11.94
N ASP A 237 5.55 -3.90 11.79
CA ASP A 237 5.90 -2.96 12.87
C ASP A 237 4.94 -1.78 12.97
N MET A 238 3.99 -1.86 13.89
CA MET A 238 3.05 -0.78 14.21
C MET A 238 3.64 0.32 15.12
N THR A 239 4.96 0.39 15.26
CA THR A 239 5.64 1.42 16.08
C THR A 239 6.44 2.42 15.24
N THR A 240 6.34 2.35 13.91
CA THR A 240 7.00 3.26 12.98
C THR A 240 6.58 4.72 13.19
N GLU A 241 7.31 5.64 12.58
CA GLU A 241 7.01 7.08 12.66
C GLU A 241 5.58 7.37 12.19
N SER A 242 5.17 6.84 11.02
CA SER A 242 3.83 7.09 10.48
C SER A 242 2.70 6.49 11.32
N TYR A 243 2.92 5.34 11.95
CA TYR A 243 1.93 4.78 12.91
C TYR A 243 1.77 5.64 14.16
N ASN A 244 2.83 6.30 14.62
CA ASN A 244 2.78 7.19 15.77
C ASN A 244 2.15 8.54 15.41
N GLU A 245 2.55 9.15 14.28
CA GLU A 245 2.00 10.41 13.79
C GLU A 245 0.51 10.31 13.44
N ASN A 246 0.12 9.22 12.78
CA ASN A 246 -1.21 9.02 12.21
C ASN A 246 -2.06 8.01 12.99
N ALA A 247 -1.77 7.83 14.30
CA ALA A 247 -2.48 6.87 15.14
C ALA A 247 -4.00 7.05 15.14
N GLU A 248 -4.46 8.30 15.02
CA GLU A 248 -5.88 8.70 15.02
C GLU A 248 -6.40 9.08 13.62
N ALA A 249 -5.64 8.80 12.56
CA ALA A 249 -6.05 9.13 11.20
C ALA A 249 -7.37 8.43 10.80
N GLN A 250 -8.06 9.03 9.85
CA GLN A 250 -9.33 8.52 9.30
C GLN A 250 -9.18 8.40 7.77
N PRO A 251 -9.75 7.37 7.15
CA PRO A 251 -10.57 6.31 7.72
C PRO A 251 -9.77 5.17 8.38
N LEU A 252 -8.43 5.12 8.18
CA LEU A 252 -7.54 4.12 8.74
C LEU A 252 -6.74 4.68 9.90
N SER A 253 -6.93 4.12 11.10
CA SER A 253 -6.18 4.43 12.31
C SER A 253 -5.31 3.24 12.74
N LYS A 254 -4.39 3.47 13.68
CA LYS A 254 -3.64 2.38 14.32
C LYS A 254 -4.54 1.32 14.95
N ALA A 255 -5.60 1.76 15.65
CA ALA A 255 -6.59 0.85 16.23
C ALA A 255 -7.34 0.01 15.18
N ALA A 256 -7.57 0.60 14.00
CA ALA A 256 -8.14 -0.15 12.88
C ALA A 256 -7.18 -1.25 12.37
N MET A 257 -5.89 -0.96 12.29
CA MET A 257 -4.88 -1.95 11.91
C MET A 257 -4.78 -3.07 12.94
N GLU A 258 -4.79 -2.76 14.23
CA GLU A 258 -4.83 -3.75 15.31
C GLU A 258 -6.06 -4.67 15.17
N TRP A 259 -7.23 -4.08 14.86
CA TRP A 259 -8.44 -4.86 14.61
C TRP A 259 -8.32 -5.77 13.39
N PHE A 260 -7.73 -5.32 12.27
CA PHE A 260 -7.51 -6.17 11.10
C PHE A 260 -6.62 -7.37 11.45
N VAL A 261 -5.55 -7.16 12.20
CA VAL A 261 -4.66 -8.23 12.67
C VAL A 261 -5.45 -9.29 13.50
N GLU A 262 -6.33 -8.84 14.40
CA GLU A 262 -7.18 -9.74 15.19
C GLU A 262 -8.15 -10.57 14.33
N GLN A 263 -8.60 -10.04 13.18
CA GLN A 263 -9.53 -10.77 12.31
C GLN A 263 -8.80 -11.71 11.33
N VAL A 264 -7.61 -11.33 10.87
CA VAL A 264 -6.88 -12.02 9.80
C VAL A 264 -6.07 -13.20 10.30
N PHE A 265 -5.50 -13.10 11.50
CA PHE A 265 -4.56 -14.09 12.01
C PHE A 265 -5.13 -14.92 13.16
N THR A 266 -4.80 -16.22 13.18
CA THR A 266 -5.08 -17.09 14.34
C THR A 266 -4.14 -16.76 15.50
N ASP A 267 -2.89 -16.42 15.19
CA ASP A 267 -1.87 -15.95 16.12
C ASP A 267 -1.26 -14.65 15.55
N PRO A 268 -1.22 -13.55 16.33
CA PRO A 268 -0.62 -12.29 15.85
C PRO A 268 0.81 -12.41 15.33
N SER A 269 1.58 -13.42 15.76
CA SER A 269 2.93 -13.67 15.24
C SER A 269 2.96 -14.09 13.77
N GLU A 270 1.83 -14.49 13.20
CA GLU A 270 1.71 -14.77 11.75
C GLU A 270 1.87 -13.50 10.89
N ALA A 271 1.73 -12.30 11.48
CA ALA A 271 1.99 -11.04 10.79
C ALA A 271 3.46 -10.90 10.33
N ALA A 272 4.40 -11.57 10.99
CA ALA A 272 5.81 -11.65 10.57
C ALA A 272 6.06 -12.67 9.43
N ASP A 273 5.01 -13.24 8.82
CA ASP A 273 5.17 -14.07 7.61
C ASP A 273 5.71 -13.20 6.46
N PRO A 274 6.72 -13.63 5.70
CA PRO A 274 7.32 -12.82 4.63
C PRO A 274 6.35 -12.40 3.52
N ARG A 275 5.12 -12.92 3.47
CA ARG A 275 4.06 -12.43 2.58
C ARG A 275 3.41 -11.16 3.11
N LEU A 276 3.45 -10.92 4.42
CA LEU A 276 2.93 -9.73 5.08
C LEU A 276 4.03 -8.70 5.28
N ASP A 277 5.14 -9.15 5.85
CA ASP A 277 6.31 -8.35 6.16
C ASP A 277 7.27 -8.32 4.96
N LEU A 278 6.89 -7.54 3.94
CA LEU A 278 7.66 -7.36 2.70
C LEU A 278 8.93 -6.53 2.96
N VAL A 279 8.95 -5.68 3.99
CA VAL A 279 10.09 -4.82 4.29
C VAL A 279 11.28 -5.59 4.85
N GLU A 280 11.07 -6.75 5.45
CA GLU A 280 12.14 -7.60 5.97
C GLU A 280 12.63 -8.66 4.95
N ARG A 281 12.13 -8.61 3.69
CA ARG A 281 12.56 -9.55 2.64
C ARG A 281 13.92 -9.17 2.08
N ASP A 282 14.76 -10.17 1.82
CA ASP A 282 16.10 -10.05 1.23
C ASP A 282 16.18 -10.61 -0.22
N ASP A 283 15.06 -11.08 -0.78
CA ASP A 283 14.95 -11.73 -2.08
C ASP A 283 14.17 -10.91 -3.12
N LEU A 284 14.31 -9.58 -3.11
CA LEU A 284 13.56 -8.66 -3.98
C LEU A 284 14.19 -8.47 -5.38
N GLN A 285 15.35 -9.06 -5.66
CA GLN A 285 16.05 -8.94 -6.95
C GLN A 285 15.21 -9.55 -8.08
N GLY A 286 15.24 -8.90 -9.23
CA GLY A 286 14.59 -9.39 -10.45
C GLY A 286 13.07 -9.21 -10.47
N LEU A 287 12.49 -8.48 -9.51
CA LEU A 287 11.10 -8.08 -9.56
C LEU A 287 10.87 -7.00 -10.63
N PRO A 288 9.64 -6.89 -11.17
CA PRO A 288 9.31 -5.88 -12.16
C PRO A 288 9.44 -4.46 -11.61
N PRO A 289 9.65 -3.45 -12.47
CA PRO A 289 9.56 -2.05 -12.08
C PRO A 289 8.32 -1.75 -11.26
N ALA A 290 8.45 -0.87 -10.26
CA ALA A 290 7.38 -0.56 -9.31
C ALA A 290 7.00 0.92 -9.30
N THR A 291 5.71 1.19 -9.19
CA THR A 291 5.20 2.50 -8.74
C THR A 291 4.58 2.33 -7.38
N ILE A 292 5.07 3.08 -6.38
CA ILE A 292 4.56 3.05 -5.02
C ILE A 292 3.98 4.43 -4.68
N ILE A 293 2.69 4.46 -4.39
CA ILE A 293 1.95 5.68 -4.06
C ILE A 293 1.56 5.62 -2.59
N ASN A 294 1.97 6.62 -1.81
CA ASN A 294 1.63 6.71 -0.40
C ASN A 294 0.78 7.96 -0.12
N ALA A 295 -0.03 7.92 0.93
CA ALA A 295 -0.71 9.08 1.49
C ALA A 295 0.11 9.65 2.66
N GLN A 296 0.16 10.97 2.80
CA GLN A 296 0.86 11.62 3.91
C GLN A 296 0.26 11.24 5.27
N ILE A 297 -1.07 11.21 5.34
CA ILE A 297 -1.83 11.00 6.59
C ILE A 297 -2.29 9.54 6.64
N ASP A 298 -1.31 8.64 6.81
CA ASP A 298 -1.53 7.20 6.74
C ASP A 298 -0.58 6.46 7.67
N PRO A 299 -1.07 5.58 8.56
CA PRO A 299 -0.21 4.70 9.33
C PRO A 299 0.78 3.87 8.49
N LEU A 300 0.38 3.46 7.28
CA LEU A 300 1.17 2.59 6.39
C LEU A 300 2.26 3.34 5.59
N ARG A 301 2.38 4.68 5.72
CA ARG A 301 3.30 5.48 4.91
C ARG A 301 4.74 4.99 5.01
N THR A 302 5.26 4.81 6.22
CA THR A 302 6.67 4.43 6.45
C THR A 302 7.00 3.07 5.87
N GLU A 303 6.11 2.08 5.99
CA GLU A 303 6.37 0.75 5.44
C GLU A 303 6.35 0.75 3.90
N GLY A 304 5.46 1.53 3.27
CA GLY A 304 5.46 1.72 1.82
C GLY A 304 6.73 2.42 1.31
N GLU A 305 7.21 3.46 2.00
CA GLU A 305 8.47 4.15 1.70
C GLU A 305 9.68 3.24 1.91
N THR A 306 9.69 2.42 2.97
CA THR A 306 10.74 1.46 3.25
C THR A 306 10.80 0.37 2.20
N TYR A 307 9.64 -0.18 1.81
CA TYR A 307 9.59 -1.21 0.77
C TYR A 307 10.08 -0.67 -0.58
N ALA A 308 9.75 0.58 -0.92
CA ALA A 308 10.29 1.26 -2.11
C ALA A 308 11.82 1.31 -2.08
N SER A 309 12.41 1.72 -0.95
CA SER A 309 13.86 1.78 -0.77
C SER A 309 14.52 0.41 -0.89
N ASN A 310 13.92 -0.63 -0.31
CA ASN A 310 14.43 -1.99 -0.37
C ASN A 310 14.40 -2.56 -1.80
N LEU A 311 13.36 -2.25 -2.57
CA LEU A 311 13.29 -2.58 -4.00
C LEU A 311 14.40 -1.89 -4.79
N GLU A 312 14.65 -0.59 -4.55
CA GLU A 312 15.76 0.15 -5.20
C GLU A 312 17.12 -0.45 -4.83
N GLU A 313 17.35 -0.80 -3.58
CA GLU A 313 18.59 -1.46 -3.11
C GLU A 313 18.77 -2.84 -3.76
N ALA A 314 17.68 -3.54 -4.05
CA ALA A 314 17.68 -4.79 -4.80
C ALA A 314 17.88 -4.62 -6.32
N GLY A 315 17.97 -3.38 -6.83
CA GLY A 315 18.19 -3.06 -8.24
C GLY A 315 16.91 -2.99 -9.07
N VAL A 316 15.74 -2.94 -8.45
CA VAL A 316 14.45 -2.71 -9.11
C VAL A 316 14.29 -1.22 -9.42
N THR A 317 13.77 -0.88 -10.60
CA THR A 317 13.41 0.52 -10.93
C THR A 317 12.13 0.89 -10.19
N VAL A 318 12.18 1.94 -9.35
CA VAL A 318 11.05 2.38 -8.53
C VAL A 318 10.70 3.84 -8.80
N SER A 319 9.41 4.12 -8.91
CA SER A 319 8.83 5.46 -8.85
C SER A 319 8.00 5.54 -7.57
N GLN A 320 8.52 6.18 -6.53
CA GLN A 320 7.81 6.34 -5.26
C GLN A 320 7.38 7.80 -5.09
N GLN A 321 6.13 8.01 -4.63
CA GLN A 321 5.63 9.33 -4.26
C GLN A 321 4.65 9.27 -3.10
N THR A 322 4.89 10.12 -2.09
CA THR A 322 3.94 10.41 -1.02
C THR A 322 3.17 11.68 -1.36
N PHE A 323 1.84 11.60 -1.32
CA PHE A 323 0.95 12.70 -1.66
C PHE A 323 0.49 13.44 -0.40
N ASP A 324 0.69 14.76 -0.39
CA ASP A 324 0.37 15.62 0.75
C ASP A 324 -1.13 15.86 0.91
N GLY A 325 -1.58 16.01 2.17
CA GLY A 325 -2.93 16.42 2.53
C GLY A 325 -4.02 15.39 2.23
N VAL A 326 -3.65 14.15 1.92
CA VAL A 326 -4.58 13.04 1.71
C VAL A 326 -4.37 11.93 2.73
N THR A 327 -5.42 11.14 2.95
CA THR A 327 -5.45 10.01 3.88
C THR A 327 -5.48 8.68 3.14
N HIS A 328 -5.32 7.59 3.84
CA HIS A 328 -5.60 6.26 3.29
C HIS A 328 -6.94 6.23 2.52
N GLU A 329 -7.10 5.39 1.51
CA GLU A 329 -8.29 5.28 0.64
C GLU A 329 -8.49 6.43 -0.36
N PHE A 330 -7.54 7.37 -0.51
CA PHE A 330 -7.75 8.55 -1.37
C PHE A 330 -7.71 8.27 -2.88
N PHE A 331 -7.07 7.19 -3.33
CA PHE A 331 -6.65 6.98 -4.72
C PHE A 331 -7.81 7.02 -5.73
N GLY A 332 -8.95 6.37 -5.43
CA GLY A 332 -10.14 6.39 -6.28
C GLY A 332 -10.96 7.70 -6.27
N MET A 333 -10.57 8.71 -5.46
CA MET A 333 -11.37 9.91 -5.17
C MET A 333 -11.16 11.07 -6.16
N GLY A 334 -10.55 10.84 -7.33
CA GLY A 334 -10.14 11.88 -8.27
C GLY A 334 -11.26 12.83 -8.76
N ALA A 335 -12.52 12.41 -8.65
CA ALA A 335 -13.67 13.27 -8.98
C ALA A 335 -13.85 14.47 -8.04
N VAL A 336 -13.40 14.38 -6.78
CA VAL A 336 -13.61 15.39 -5.72
C VAL A 336 -12.33 15.82 -5.02
N VAL A 337 -11.24 15.03 -5.10
CA VAL A 337 -9.93 15.29 -4.49
C VAL A 337 -8.89 15.45 -5.59
N PRO A 338 -8.43 16.68 -5.91
CA PRO A 338 -7.45 16.92 -6.98
C PRO A 338 -6.16 16.12 -6.83
N THR A 339 -5.64 15.99 -5.61
CA THR A 339 -4.44 15.19 -5.30
C THR A 339 -4.61 13.70 -5.67
N ALA A 340 -5.82 13.15 -5.52
CA ALA A 340 -6.12 11.78 -5.94
C ALA A 340 -6.05 11.64 -7.48
N LYS A 341 -6.49 12.68 -8.20
CA LYS A 341 -6.32 12.70 -9.66
C LYS A 341 -4.85 12.74 -10.07
N GLU A 342 -4.02 13.52 -9.40
CA GLU A 342 -2.58 13.58 -9.65
C GLU A 342 -1.91 12.21 -9.41
N ALA A 343 -2.31 11.51 -8.35
CA ALA A 343 -1.83 10.15 -8.06
C ALA A 343 -2.26 9.14 -9.14
N MET A 344 -3.50 9.22 -9.62
CA MET A 344 -4.01 8.40 -10.71
C MET A 344 -3.30 8.71 -12.03
N ASP A 345 -3.04 9.99 -12.34
CA ASP A 345 -2.30 10.42 -13.53
C ASP A 345 -0.85 9.86 -13.49
N LEU A 346 -0.17 9.86 -12.34
CA LEU A 346 1.13 9.22 -12.15
C LEU A 346 1.04 7.70 -12.42
N ALA A 347 0.10 7.01 -11.77
CA ALA A 347 -0.07 5.58 -11.91
C ALA A 347 -0.30 5.17 -13.36
N THR A 348 -1.22 5.83 -14.04
CA THR A 348 -1.58 5.50 -15.44
C THR A 348 -0.50 5.87 -16.44
N SER A 349 0.31 6.91 -16.18
CA SER A 349 1.49 7.24 -16.97
C SER A 349 2.55 6.14 -16.88
N GLN A 350 2.89 5.69 -15.66
CA GLN A 350 3.90 4.65 -15.43
C GLN A 350 3.47 3.30 -16.03
N LEU A 351 2.20 2.94 -15.88
CA LEU A 351 1.63 1.73 -16.52
C LEU A 351 1.70 1.83 -18.04
N SER A 352 1.35 2.97 -18.64
CA SER A 352 1.40 3.16 -20.08
C SER A 352 2.83 3.08 -20.62
N GLU A 353 3.80 3.69 -19.93
CA GLU A 353 5.23 3.60 -20.28
C GLU A 353 5.74 2.14 -20.23
N ALA A 354 5.34 1.37 -19.23
CA ALA A 354 5.69 -0.04 -19.12
C ALA A 354 5.11 -0.86 -20.28
N PHE A 355 3.83 -0.65 -20.64
CA PHE A 355 3.18 -1.34 -21.74
C PHE A 355 3.76 -0.96 -23.11
N GLU A 356 4.20 0.30 -23.30
CA GLU A 356 4.89 0.74 -24.53
C GLU A 356 6.27 0.11 -24.64
N ALA A 357 7.01 -0.04 -23.54
CA ALA A 357 8.31 -0.69 -23.50
C ALA A 357 8.18 -2.18 -23.87
N ALA A 358 7.27 -2.92 -23.23
CA ALA A 358 6.99 -4.32 -23.50
C ALA A 358 6.58 -4.59 -24.97
N ALA A 359 5.85 -3.66 -25.60
CA ALA A 359 5.46 -3.81 -27.00
C ALA A 359 6.63 -3.71 -28.00
N THR A 360 7.84 -3.32 -27.56
CA THR A 360 9.02 -3.13 -28.42
C THR A 360 10.06 -4.24 -28.26
N GLU A 361 9.90 -5.14 -27.28
CA GLU A 361 10.76 -6.30 -27.05
C GLU A 361 10.25 -7.54 -27.82
#